data_34bdea381fc72ccb471096b02434f587
#
_entry.id   34bdea381fc72ccb471096b02434f587
#
_cell.length_a   1.000
_cell.length_b   1.000
_cell.length_c   1.000
_cell.angle_alpha   90.00
_cell.angle_beta   90.00
_cell.angle_gamma   90.00
#
_symmetry.space_group_name_H-M   'P 1'
#
loop_
_entity.id
_entity.type
_entity.pdbx_description
1 polymer ?
#
loop_
_entity_poly.entity_id
_entity_poly.type
_entity_poly.pdbx_seq_one_letter_code
_entity_poly.pdbx_strand_id
1 'polypeptide(L)'
;MIIGAGRTGRFLAPMLEEQGLFVKVIEKNKDRCQLIAQKLENGIVLCGDGTDIDLLTEEGIAEADVVICITEDDKLNLLLALMAKHLGAKKTIVRVARNEYVELMEKVGVDIVLSSRLLSSGEVLRFVRKGGIVSVSLLEGAKAEALEIILPDDCEVIGKSLKDIKLPRACLVCAVVHDNEAVVPNGNTVLY
;
A
#
# COMPACT_ATOMS: atom_id res chain seq x y z
N MET A 1 14.02 5.53 -1.23
CA MET A 1 14.91 4.91 -0.20
C MET A 1 14.10 3.90 0.60
N ILE A 2 14.67 2.75 0.97
CA ILE A 2 14.04 1.71 1.80
C ILE A 2 14.89 1.51 3.04
N ILE A 3 14.29 1.53 4.23
CA ILE A 3 14.98 1.21 5.50
C ILE A 3 14.44 -0.11 6.03
N GLY A 4 15.30 -1.13 5.98
CA GLY A 4 15.01 -2.51 6.36
C GLY A 4 14.96 -3.49 5.17
N ALA A 5 15.89 -4.43 5.12
CA ALA A 5 15.96 -5.51 4.13
C ALA A 5 15.51 -6.86 4.69
N GLY A 6 14.51 -6.87 5.55
CA GLY A 6 13.83 -8.08 6.00
C GLY A 6 13.10 -8.80 4.86
N ARG A 7 12.19 -9.71 5.19
CA ARG A 7 11.45 -10.47 4.15
C ARG A 7 10.76 -9.54 3.14
N THR A 8 10.04 -8.52 3.60
CA THR A 8 9.34 -7.57 2.70
C THR A 8 10.32 -6.75 1.86
N GLY A 9 11.36 -6.16 2.48
CA GLY A 9 12.33 -5.32 1.76
C GLY A 9 13.07 -6.05 0.64
N ARG A 10 13.42 -7.32 0.86
CA ARG A 10 14.10 -8.15 -0.16
C ARG A 10 13.24 -8.48 -1.37
N PHE A 11 11.92 -8.42 -1.26
CA PHE A 11 11.01 -8.55 -2.41
C PHE A 11 10.69 -7.19 -3.02
N LEU A 12 10.45 -6.20 -2.19
CA LEU A 12 10.03 -4.87 -2.64
C LEU A 12 11.11 -4.15 -3.46
N ALA A 13 12.39 -4.21 -3.00
CA ALA A 13 13.44 -3.43 -3.65
C ALA A 13 13.69 -3.84 -5.12
N PRO A 14 13.82 -5.13 -5.49
CA PRO A 14 13.91 -5.53 -6.89
C PRO A 14 12.66 -5.16 -7.71
N MET A 15 11.47 -5.35 -7.15
CA MET A 15 10.22 -4.99 -7.84
C MET A 15 10.14 -3.50 -8.18
N LEU A 16 10.64 -2.63 -7.31
CA LEU A 16 10.68 -1.18 -7.58
C LEU A 16 11.74 -0.86 -8.65
N GLU A 17 12.87 -1.55 -8.65
CA GLU A 17 13.90 -1.40 -9.67
C GLU A 17 13.40 -1.85 -11.05
N GLU A 18 12.67 -2.98 -11.13
CA GLU A 18 11.99 -3.46 -12.34
C GLU A 18 10.99 -2.44 -12.92
N GLN A 19 10.41 -1.59 -12.06
CA GLN A 19 9.55 -0.47 -12.47
C GLN A 19 10.34 0.79 -12.92
N GLY A 20 11.67 0.68 -13.02
CA GLY A 20 12.54 1.78 -13.44
C GLY A 20 12.85 2.80 -12.33
N LEU A 21 12.60 2.48 -11.07
CA LEU A 21 12.89 3.35 -9.94
C LEU A 21 14.31 3.12 -9.43
N PHE A 22 15.03 4.20 -9.11
CA PHE A 22 16.31 4.09 -8.43
C PHE A 22 16.11 3.78 -6.94
N VAL A 23 16.68 2.68 -6.47
CA VAL A 23 16.45 2.17 -5.12
C VAL A 23 17.73 2.23 -4.29
N LYS A 24 17.66 2.90 -3.13
CA LYS A 24 18.66 2.79 -2.06
C LYS A 24 18.07 1.99 -0.90
N VAL A 25 18.80 0.99 -0.41
CA VAL A 25 18.37 0.16 0.72
C VAL A 25 19.34 0.32 1.88
N ILE A 26 18.84 0.65 3.06
CA ILE A 26 19.63 0.72 4.30
C ILE A 26 19.24 -0.47 5.19
N GLU A 27 20.22 -1.27 5.57
CA GLU A 27 20.05 -2.47 6.41
C GLU A 27 21.25 -2.63 7.33
N LYS A 28 21.00 -2.91 8.60
CA LYS A 28 22.07 -3.06 9.59
C LYS A 28 22.70 -4.43 9.63
N ASN A 29 22.00 -5.45 9.18
CA ASN A 29 22.48 -6.83 9.16
C ASN A 29 23.30 -7.09 7.89
N LYS A 30 24.59 -7.40 8.06
CA LYS A 30 25.53 -7.60 6.95
C LYS A 30 25.11 -8.74 6.00
N ASP A 31 24.58 -9.84 6.53
CA ASP A 31 24.16 -10.97 5.70
C ASP A 31 22.94 -10.59 4.85
N ARG A 32 22.01 -9.81 5.42
CA ARG A 32 20.86 -9.27 4.67
C ARG A 32 21.30 -8.26 3.62
N CYS A 33 22.30 -7.42 3.90
CA CYS A 33 22.89 -6.51 2.91
C CYS A 33 23.44 -7.28 1.70
N GLN A 34 24.22 -8.35 1.96
CA GLN A 34 24.77 -9.18 0.88
C GLN A 34 23.67 -9.86 0.04
N LEU A 35 22.65 -10.39 0.71
CA LEU A 35 21.53 -11.06 0.04
C LEU A 35 20.71 -10.12 -0.86
N ILE A 36 20.51 -8.87 -0.46
CA ILE A 36 19.76 -7.91 -1.26
C ILE A 36 20.63 -7.33 -2.37
N ALA A 37 21.92 -7.08 -2.12
CA ALA A 37 22.84 -6.60 -3.13
C ALA A 37 22.99 -7.54 -4.34
N GLN A 38 22.83 -8.85 -4.13
CA GLN A 38 22.82 -9.83 -5.23
C GLN A 38 21.56 -9.79 -6.11
N LYS A 39 20.52 -9.09 -5.67
CA LYS A 39 19.23 -9.02 -6.37
C LYS A 39 18.97 -7.71 -7.07
N LEU A 40 19.74 -6.68 -6.74
CA LEU A 40 19.64 -5.36 -7.38
C LEU A 40 20.70 -5.26 -8.48
N GLU A 41 20.29 -4.69 -9.61
CA GLU A 41 21.17 -4.45 -10.76
C GLU A 41 21.80 -3.06 -10.69
N ASN A 42 21.02 -2.05 -10.38
CA ASN A 42 21.41 -0.63 -10.35
C ASN A 42 21.23 0.01 -8.97
N GLY A 43 20.48 -0.63 -8.07
CA GLY A 43 20.22 -0.13 -6.73
C GLY A 43 21.45 -0.18 -5.82
N ILE A 44 21.47 0.66 -4.80
CA ILE A 44 22.55 0.76 -3.82
C ILE A 44 22.11 0.14 -2.51
N VAL A 45 22.97 -0.69 -1.92
CA VAL A 45 22.75 -1.27 -0.59
C VAL A 45 23.79 -0.72 0.39
N LEU A 46 23.30 -0.05 1.41
CA LEU A 46 24.08 0.57 2.46
C LEU A 46 23.96 -0.29 3.72
N CYS A 47 25.10 -0.76 4.20
CA CYS A 47 25.14 -1.57 5.41
C CYS A 47 25.36 -0.66 6.62
N GLY A 48 24.26 -0.20 7.24
CA GLY A 48 24.29 0.77 8.33
C GLY A 48 23.00 0.77 9.16
N ASP A 49 23.02 1.51 10.25
CA ASP A 49 21.83 1.72 11.08
C ASP A 49 20.97 2.83 10.49
N GLY A 50 19.71 2.53 10.19
CA GLY A 50 18.76 3.52 9.67
C GLY A 50 18.40 4.64 10.63
N THR A 51 18.84 4.58 11.88
CA THR A 51 18.71 5.70 12.86
C THR A 51 19.88 6.65 12.85
N ASP A 52 20.93 6.37 12.08
CA ASP A 52 22.10 7.24 11.95
C ASP A 52 21.75 8.41 11.02
N ILE A 53 21.64 9.60 11.62
CA ILE A 53 21.27 10.84 10.93
C ILE A 53 22.33 11.25 9.92
N ASP A 54 23.61 11.07 10.25
CA ASP A 54 24.71 11.44 9.38
C ASP A 54 24.69 10.55 8.12
N LEU A 55 24.53 9.24 8.29
CA LEU A 55 24.35 8.31 7.18
C LEU A 55 23.16 8.68 6.30
N LEU A 56 21.99 8.96 6.89
CA LEU A 56 20.79 9.32 6.14
C LEU A 56 21.00 10.62 5.33
N THR A 57 21.68 11.58 5.91
CA THR A 57 21.95 12.88 5.30
C THR A 57 22.96 12.75 4.16
N GLU A 58 24.09 12.06 4.39
CA GLU A 58 25.11 11.80 3.38
C GLU A 58 24.56 11.04 2.17
N GLU A 59 23.60 10.13 2.41
CA GLU A 59 22.97 9.34 1.36
C GLU A 59 21.77 10.03 0.72
N GLY A 60 21.53 11.28 1.00
CA GLY A 60 20.58 12.14 0.30
C GLY A 60 19.11 11.79 0.62
N ILE A 61 18.78 11.64 1.91
CA ILE A 61 17.39 11.40 2.32
C ILE A 61 16.46 12.55 1.95
N ALA A 62 16.97 13.78 1.89
CA ALA A 62 16.22 14.97 1.51
C ALA A 62 15.78 14.98 0.05
N GLU A 63 16.54 14.33 -0.84
CA GLU A 63 16.24 14.18 -2.27
C GLU A 63 15.33 12.96 -2.54
N ALA A 64 15.09 12.12 -1.53
CA ALA A 64 14.28 10.95 -1.69
C ALA A 64 12.80 11.31 -1.95
N ASP A 65 12.25 10.86 -3.06
CA ASP A 65 10.83 11.04 -3.36
C ASP A 65 9.96 10.26 -2.37
N VAL A 66 10.42 9.08 -1.95
CA VAL A 66 9.74 8.24 -0.98
C VAL A 66 10.74 7.55 -0.07
N VAL A 67 10.50 7.59 1.25
CA VAL A 67 11.21 6.79 2.25
C VAL A 67 10.26 5.73 2.81
N ILE A 68 10.63 4.47 2.67
CA ILE A 68 9.83 3.31 3.08
C ILE A 68 10.47 2.65 4.29
N CYS A 69 9.80 2.71 5.45
CA CYS A 69 10.27 2.14 6.71
C CYS A 69 9.57 0.79 6.96
N ILE A 70 10.31 -0.31 6.80
CA ILE A 70 9.78 -1.66 6.81
C ILE A 70 10.62 -2.65 7.63
N THR A 71 11.17 -2.18 8.73
CA THR A 71 11.84 -3.05 9.71
C THR A 71 10.82 -3.96 10.42
N GLU A 72 11.29 -4.83 11.29
CA GLU A 72 10.42 -5.73 12.07
C GLU A 72 9.78 -5.04 13.29
N ASP A 73 10.24 -3.82 13.66
CA ASP A 73 9.75 -3.06 14.81
C ASP A 73 8.88 -1.88 14.36
N ASP A 74 7.59 -1.93 14.69
CA ASP A 74 6.62 -0.88 14.34
C ASP A 74 6.97 0.49 14.95
N LYS A 75 7.55 0.51 16.15
CA LYS A 75 7.95 1.78 16.82
C LYS A 75 9.18 2.39 16.15
N LEU A 76 10.13 1.53 15.77
CA LEU A 76 11.30 1.97 15.02
C LEU A 76 10.88 2.50 13.64
N ASN A 77 9.95 1.85 12.96
CA ASN A 77 9.43 2.31 11.68
C ASN A 77 8.78 3.70 11.79
N LEU A 78 8.04 3.98 12.87
CA LEU A 78 7.50 5.31 13.12
C LEU A 78 8.62 6.34 13.33
N LEU A 79 9.59 6.02 14.18
CA LEU A 79 10.73 6.92 14.44
C LEU A 79 11.47 7.25 13.15
N LEU A 80 11.80 6.25 12.34
CA LEU A 80 12.49 6.41 11.06
C LEU A 80 11.71 7.28 10.08
N ALA A 81 10.39 7.13 10.01
CA ALA A 81 9.54 7.95 9.16
C ALA A 81 9.51 9.42 9.61
N LEU A 82 9.41 9.67 10.91
CA LEU A 82 9.45 11.03 11.45
C LEU A 82 10.82 11.68 11.25
N MET A 83 11.92 10.92 11.44
CA MET A 83 13.27 11.38 11.13
C MET A 83 13.41 11.71 9.64
N ALA A 84 12.95 10.82 8.76
CA ALA A 84 12.98 11.05 7.32
C ALA A 84 12.25 12.34 6.92
N LYS A 85 11.06 12.58 7.47
CA LYS A 85 10.31 13.82 7.24
C LYS A 85 11.06 15.05 7.77
N HIS A 86 11.61 14.95 8.96
CA HIS A 86 12.40 16.03 9.55
C HIS A 86 13.63 16.38 8.70
N LEU A 87 14.26 15.37 8.09
CA LEU A 87 15.42 15.53 7.21
C LEU A 87 15.04 15.91 5.76
N GLY A 88 13.75 16.10 5.44
CA GLY A 88 13.29 16.66 4.16
C GLY A 88 12.78 15.67 3.16
N ALA A 89 12.60 14.39 3.51
CA ALA A 89 11.98 13.41 2.61
C ALA A 89 10.58 13.85 2.17
N LYS A 90 10.26 13.74 0.88
CA LYS A 90 8.99 14.24 0.32
C LYS A 90 7.78 13.42 0.79
N LYS A 91 7.92 12.11 0.92
CA LYS A 91 6.87 11.21 1.36
C LYS A 91 7.42 10.04 2.18
N THR A 92 6.65 9.61 3.17
CA THR A 92 6.99 8.47 4.03
C THR A 92 5.94 7.38 3.95
N ILE A 93 6.39 6.14 3.87
CA ILE A 93 5.54 4.95 3.92
C ILE A 93 6.02 4.06 5.07
N VAL A 94 5.12 3.66 5.94
CA VAL A 94 5.44 2.81 7.08
C VAL A 94 4.65 1.51 7.02
N ARG A 95 5.34 0.40 7.20
CA ARG A 95 4.68 -0.89 7.46
C ARG A 95 4.52 -1.10 8.95
N VAL A 96 3.30 -1.50 9.36
CA VAL A 96 3.02 -1.92 10.73
C VAL A 96 2.42 -3.33 10.78
N ALA A 97 2.71 -4.02 11.87
CA ALA A 97 2.08 -5.31 12.19
C ALA A 97 0.80 -5.13 13.02
N ARG A 98 0.72 -4.07 13.83
CA ARG A 98 -0.41 -3.78 14.72
C ARG A 98 -1.34 -2.76 14.10
N ASN A 99 -2.61 -3.14 13.90
CA ASN A 99 -3.62 -2.26 13.30
C ASN A 99 -3.89 -1.01 14.15
N GLU A 100 -3.77 -1.13 15.48
CA GLU A 100 -4.01 -0.03 16.42
C GLU A 100 -3.03 1.15 16.22
N TYR A 101 -1.91 0.92 15.56
CA TYR A 101 -0.93 1.96 15.29
C TYR A 101 -1.20 2.76 14.01
N VAL A 102 -2.06 2.26 13.10
CA VAL A 102 -2.32 2.91 11.80
C VAL A 102 -2.80 4.35 12.01
N GLU A 103 -3.94 4.52 12.68
CA GLU A 103 -4.54 5.84 12.91
C GLU A 103 -3.63 6.78 13.71
N LEU A 104 -2.89 6.22 14.69
CA LEU A 104 -1.95 7.01 15.49
C LEU A 104 -0.80 7.54 14.62
N MET A 105 -0.20 6.69 13.79
CA MET A 105 0.94 7.07 12.94
C MET A 105 0.55 8.09 11.87
N GLU A 106 -0.64 7.95 11.29
CA GLU A 106 -1.20 8.95 10.36
C GLU A 106 -1.39 10.31 11.06
N LYS A 107 -1.95 10.32 12.27
CA LYS A 107 -2.16 11.55 13.05
C LYS A 107 -0.86 12.26 13.44
N VAL A 108 0.22 11.54 13.67
CA VAL A 108 1.54 12.14 13.98
C VAL A 108 2.33 12.51 12.74
N GLY A 109 1.78 12.31 11.54
CA GLY A 109 2.31 12.89 10.32
C GLY A 109 3.00 11.90 9.36
N VAL A 110 2.85 10.59 9.54
CA VAL A 110 3.25 9.62 8.51
C VAL A 110 2.28 9.72 7.33
N ASP A 111 2.78 9.77 6.10
CA ASP A 111 1.93 9.99 4.93
C ASP A 111 1.11 8.76 4.54
N ILE A 112 1.71 7.58 4.64
CA ILE A 112 1.04 6.30 4.33
C ILE A 112 1.44 5.25 5.37
N VAL A 113 0.44 4.64 6.00
CA VAL A 113 0.64 3.53 6.94
C VAL A 113 -0.03 2.27 6.40
N LEU A 114 0.76 1.22 6.21
CA LEU A 114 0.32 -0.06 5.67
C LEU A 114 0.33 -1.14 6.74
N SER A 115 -0.86 -1.63 7.12
CA SER A 115 -0.95 -2.81 7.99
C SER A 115 -0.87 -4.08 7.17
N SER A 116 0.18 -4.86 7.37
CA SER A 116 0.34 -6.17 6.70
C SER A 116 -0.77 -7.16 7.06
N ARG A 117 -1.37 -7.05 8.25
CA ARG A 117 -2.51 -7.89 8.65
C ARG A 117 -3.78 -7.53 7.89
N LEU A 118 -4.08 -6.23 7.77
CA LEU A 118 -5.28 -5.78 7.03
C LEU A 118 -5.15 -6.12 5.54
N LEU A 119 -3.99 -5.89 4.94
CA LEU A 119 -3.74 -6.23 3.54
C LEU A 119 -3.92 -7.73 3.29
N SER A 120 -3.29 -8.59 4.12
CA SER A 120 -3.43 -10.05 3.98
C SER A 120 -4.87 -10.52 4.22
N SER A 121 -5.56 -9.95 5.21
CA SER A 121 -6.96 -10.30 5.48
C SER A 121 -7.87 -9.88 4.31
N GLY A 122 -7.64 -8.72 3.71
CA GLY A 122 -8.37 -8.26 2.52
C GLY A 122 -8.21 -9.22 1.35
N GLU A 123 -6.98 -9.67 1.08
CA GLU A 123 -6.70 -10.64 0.03
C GLU A 123 -7.39 -12.00 0.29
N VAL A 124 -7.34 -12.52 1.52
CA VAL A 124 -8.04 -13.75 1.88
C VAL A 124 -9.56 -13.59 1.69
N LEU A 125 -10.13 -12.48 2.15
CA LEU A 125 -11.57 -12.22 2.00
C LEU A 125 -11.99 -12.16 0.53
N ARG A 126 -11.14 -11.64 -0.36
CA ARG A 126 -11.37 -11.64 -1.80
C ARG A 126 -11.60 -13.06 -2.35
N PHE A 127 -10.79 -14.04 -1.92
CA PHE A 127 -10.92 -15.43 -2.34
C PHE A 127 -12.12 -16.16 -1.70
N VAL A 128 -12.46 -15.80 -0.46
CA VAL A 128 -13.56 -16.47 0.29
C VAL A 128 -14.94 -15.96 -0.14
N ARG A 129 -15.04 -14.66 -0.49
CA ARG A 129 -16.30 -14.07 -0.95
C ARG A 129 -16.63 -14.63 -2.35
N LYS A 130 -17.68 -15.45 -2.45
CA LYS A 130 -18.22 -15.94 -3.72
C LYS A 130 -18.89 -14.78 -4.47
N GLY A 131 -18.74 -14.71 -5.82
CA GLY A 131 -19.53 -13.81 -6.65
C GLY A 131 -18.75 -12.71 -7.36
N GLY A 132 -17.73 -13.07 -8.18
CA GLY A 132 -17.14 -12.12 -9.15
C GLY A 132 -16.42 -10.89 -8.55
N ILE A 133 -16.05 -10.92 -7.26
CA ILE A 133 -15.32 -9.80 -6.64
C ILE A 133 -13.89 -9.78 -7.20
N VAL A 134 -13.55 -8.68 -7.89
CA VAL A 134 -12.24 -8.45 -8.49
C VAL A 134 -11.29 -7.81 -7.48
N SER A 135 -11.74 -6.79 -6.77
CA SER A 135 -10.95 -6.07 -5.79
C SER A 135 -11.76 -5.66 -4.56
N VAL A 136 -11.05 -5.51 -3.45
CA VAL A 136 -11.58 -4.98 -2.18
C VAL A 136 -10.60 -3.93 -1.67
N SER A 137 -11.06 -2.71 -1.51
CA SER A 137 -10.26 -1.62 -0.93
C SER A 137 -10.93 -1.10 0.34
N LEU A 138 -10.18 -1.05 1.43
CA LEU A 138 -10.63 -0.44 2.67
C LEU A 138 -10.43 1.07 2.59
N LEU A 139 -11.48 1.83 2.89
CA LEU A 139 -11.47 3.29 2.89
C LEU A 139 -11.42 3.80 4.33
N GLU A 140 -10.63 4.85 4.56
CA GLU A 140 -10.54 5.58 5.83
C GLU A 140 -10.60 4.73 7.11
N GLY A 141 -9.51 4.02 7.42
CA GLY A 141 -9.39 3.27 8.66
C GLY A 141 -10.41 2.12 8.82
N ALA A 142 -10.81 1.49 7.72
CA ALA A 142 -11.74 0.37 7.67
C ALA A 142 -13.21 0.71 8.04
N LYS A 143 -13.60 1.98 7.95
CA LYS A 143 -15.00 2.41 8.19
C LYS A 143 -15.91 2.14 6.99
N ALA A 144 -15.34 2.00 5.79
CA ALA A 144 -16.05 1.63 4.57
C ALA A 144 -15.19 0.72 3.69
N GLU A 145 -15.83 -0.07 2.83
CA GLU A 145 -15.17 -0.93 1.85
C GLU A 145 -15.62 -0.50 0.45
N ALA A 146 -14.70 -0.36 -0.48
CA ALA A 146 -15.00 -0.30 -1.91
C ALA A 146 -14.80 -1.69 -2.50
N LEU A 147 -15.83 -2.21 -3.15
CA LEU A 147 -15.82 -3.52 -3.81
C LEU A 147 -15.95 -3.30 -5.32
N GLU A 148 -15.06 -3.90 -6.08
CA GLU A 148 -15.21 -4.04 -7.52
C GLU A 148 -15.78 -5.43 -7.81
N ILE A 149 -16.90 -5.49 -8.51
CA ILE A 149 -17.63 -6.73 -8.77
C ILE A 149 -17.91 -6.81 -10.26
N ILE A 150 -17.56 -7.95 -10.87
CA ILE A 150 -18.03 -8.28 -12.22
C ILE A 150 -19.39 -8.98 -12.06
N LEU A 151 -20.41 -8.43 -12.72
CA LEU A 151 -21.73 -9.04 -12.75
C LEU A 151 -21.71 -10.22 -13.74
N PRO A 152 -22.08 -11.44 -13.30
CA PRO A 152 -22.23 -12.56 -14.23
C PRO A 152 -23.46 -12.35 -15.14
N ASP A 153 -23.41 -12.92 -16.34
CA ASP A 153 -24.46 -12.74 -17.37
C ASP A 153 -25.86 -13.16 -16.92
N ASP A 154 -25.95 -14.07 -15.96
CA ASP A 154 -27.21 -14.56 -15.36
C ASP A 154 -27.67 -13.76 -14.14
N CYS A 155 -27.02 -12.62 -13.85
CA CYS A 155 -27.36 -11.80 -12.69
C CYS A 155 -28.70 -11.10 -12.88
N GLU A 156 -29.58 -11.22 -11.89
CA GLU A 156 -30.93 -10.64 -11.92
C GLU A 156 -31.00 -9.12 -12.08
N VAL A 157 -29.89 -8.42 -11.86
CA VAL A 157 -29.81 -6.95 -11.96
C VAL A 157 -29.41 -6.45 -13.35
N ILE A 158 -28.94 -7.34 -14.23
CA ILE A 158 -28.61 -6.99 -15.61
C ILE A 158 -29.86 -6.51 -16.36
N GLY A 159 -29.70 -5.45 -17.13
CA GLY A 159 -30.79 -4.81 -17.87
C GLY A 159 -31.69 -3.91 -17.03
N LYS A 160 -31.46 -3.80 -15.71
CA LYS A 160 -32.24 -2.92 -14.82
C LYS A 160 -31.52 -1.62 -14.55
N SER A 161 -32.29 -0.53 -14.37
CA SER A 161 -31.74 0.74 -13.91
C SER A 161 -31.48 0.71 -12.40
N LEU A 162 -30.48 1.43 -11.93
CA LEU A 162 -30.10 1.45 -10.52
C LEU A 162 -31.24 1.84 -9.57
N LYS A 163 -32.17 2.70 -10.01
CA LYS A 163 -33.36 3.08 -9.23
C LYS A 163 -34.31 1.91 -8.99
N ASP A 164 -34.29 0.90 -9.88
CA ASP A 164 -35.20 -0.26 -9.85
C ASP A 164 -34.55 -1.45 -9.11
N ILE A 165 -33.29 -1.30 -8.70
CA ILE A 165 -32.52 -2.32 -7.96
C ILE A 165 -32.56 -2.03 -6.47
N LYS A 166 -32.91 -3.03 -5.69
CA LYS A 166 -32.87 -2.91 -4.22
C LYS A 166 -31.48 -3.23 -3.70
N LEU A 167 -30.65 -2.19 -3.53
CA LEU A 167 -29.34 -2.32 -2.90
C LEU A 167 -29.46 -2.58 -1.38
N PRO A 168 -28.50 -3.28 -0.77
CA PRO A 168 -28.39 -3.39 0.68
C PRO A 168 -28.31 -2.00 1.35
N ARG A 169 -28.70 -1.92 2.62
CA ARG A 169 -28.58 -0.67 3.38
C ARG A 169 -27.11 -0.24 3.47
N ALA A 170 -26.86 1.05 3.38
CA ALA A 170 -25.53 1.65 3.40
C ALA A 170 -24.60 1.25 2.23
N CYS A 171 -25.16 0.79 1.11
CA CYS A 171 -24.42 0.59 -0.14
C CYS A 171 -24.66 1.72 -1.12
N LEU A 172 -23.59 2.11 -1.81
CA LEU A 172 -23.62 3.09 -2.89
C LEU A 172 -22.85 2.54 -4.09
N VAL A 173 -23.40 2.66 -5.29
CA VAL A 173 -22.65 2.38 -6.52
C VAL A 173 -21.91 3.65 -6.92
N CYS A 174 -20.58 3.61 -6.79
CA CYS A 174 -19.72 4.77 -7.05
C CYS A 174 -19.31 4.88 -8.52
N ALA A 175 -19.17 3.76 -9.21
CA ALA A 175 -18.82 3.70 -10.63
C ALA A 175 -19.43 2.46 -11.28
N VAL A 176 -19.72 2.56 -12.57
CA VAL A 176 -20.05 1.44 -13.44
C VAL A 176 -19.05 1.44 -14.59
N VAL A 177 -18.42 0.29 -14.86
CA VAL A 177 -17.46 0.14 -15.96
C VAL A 177 -18.11 -0.77 -17.00
N HIS A 178 -18.19 -0.29 -18.23
CA HIS A 178 -18.66 -1.03 -19.39
C HIS A 178 -17.74 -0.73 -20.58
N ASP A 179 -17.33 -1.74 -21.32
CA ASP A 179 -16.39 -1.62 -22.46
C ASP A 179 -15.13 -0.76 -22.16
N ASN A 180 -14.57 -0.94 -20.97
CA ASN A 180 -13.40 -0.18 -20.48
C ASN A 180 -13.66 1.31 -20.21
N GLU A 181 -14.89 1.77 -20.26
CA GLU A 181 -15.29 3.12 -19.90
C GLU A 181 -15.94 3.15 -18.51
N ALA A 182 -15.37 3.99 -17.62
CA ALA A 182 -15.90 4.18 -16.28
C ALA A 182 -16.85 5.39 -16.24
N VAL A 183 -18.07 5.19 -15.75
CA VAL A 183 -19.10 6.25 -15.62
C VAL A 183 -19.49 6.39 -14.16
N VAL A 184 -19.66 7.63 -13.70
CA VAL A 184 -20.33 7.90 -12.42
C VAL A 184 -21.83 7.70 -12.61
N PRO A 185 -22.43 6.68 -11.96
CA PRO A 185 -23.80 6.32 -12.23
C PRO A 185 -24.81 7.26 -11.57
N ASN A 186 -26.01 7.27 -12.12
CA ASN A 186 -27.19 7.86 -11.51
C ASN A 186 -28.35 6.85 -11.48
N GLY A 187 -29.48 7.22 -10.92
CA GLY A 187 -30.63 6.31 -10.79
C GLY A 187 -31.13 5.70 -12.10
N ASN A 188 -30.90 6.34 -13.27
CA ASN A 188 -31.28 5.83 -14.58
C ASN A 188 -30.18 5.01 -15.27
N THR A 189 -28.99 4.92 -14.68
CA THR A 189 -27.91 4.07 -15.24
C THR A 189 -28.35 2.62 -15.23
N VAL A 190 -28.26 1.97 -16.38
CA VAL A 190 -28.59 0.55 -16.57
C VAL A 190 -27.31 -0.26 -16.40
N LEU A 191 -27.41 -1.41 -15.74
CA LEU A 191 -26.32 -2.38 -15.61
C LEU A 191 -26.36 -3.38 -16.76
N TYR A 192 -25.21 -3.63 -17.38
CA TYR A 192 -25.05 -4.55 -18.51
C TYR A 192 -24.10 -5.69 -18.19
#